data_b73d2aa1f77bf83d57f76c70e85ea3ba
#
_entry.id   b73d2aa1f77bf83d57f76c70e85ea3ba
#
_cell.length_a   1.000
_cell.length_b   1.000
_cell.length_c   1.000
_cell.angle_alpha   90.00
_cell.angle_beta   90.00
_cell.angle_gamma   90.00
#
_symmetry.space_group_name_H-M   'P 1'
#
loop_
_entity.id
_entity.type
_entity.pdbx_description
1 polymer ?
#
loop_
_entity_poly.entity_id
_entity_poly.type
_entity_poly.pdbx_seq_one_letter_code
_entity_poly.pdbx_strand_id
1 'polypeptide(L)'
;MMSMMSYINQNYPNLEVRLLYSTKVPSKETSQEEVLFLPKIISLFRIPRSESTKDRIELFFTGTWDGSEVDRSNDQPIQPLMSLTLPNLDSATEVPITAWTHRIDDIALSSAAGNKEDAKHTVFYVCGPPDMTDDITQYLTDREKIAPERVLVEKWW
;
A
#
# COMPACT_ATOMS: atom_id res chain seq x y z
N MET A 1 -5.14 11.46 -0.46
CA MET A 1 -4.58 10.34 0.34
C MET A 1 -4.00 10.79 1.69
N MET A 2 -2.98 11.64 1.78
CA MET A 2 -2.32 12.00 3.06
C MET A 2 -3.26 12.63 4.09
N SER A 3 -4.14 13.54 3.67
CA SER A 3 -5.14 14.18 4.54
C SER A 3 -6.11 13.15 5.14
N MET A 4 -6.52 12.18 4.33
CA MET A 4 -7.39 11.10 4.76
C MET A 4 -6.70 10.21 5.80
N MET A 5 -5.43 9.84 5.58
CA MET A 5 -4.66 9.07 6.56
C MET A 5 -4.52 9.81 7.89
N SER A 6 -4.21 11.12 7.84
CA SER A 6 -4.17 11.95 9.07
C SER A 6 -5.53 11.97 9.78
N TYR A 7 -6.62 12.07 9.04
CA TYR A 7 -7.97 12.05 9.59
C TYR A 7 -8.31 10.69 10.23
N ILE A 8 -7.97 9.59 9.58
CA ILE A 8 -8.16 8.23 10.12
C ILE A 8 -7.39 8.07 11.43
N ASN A 9 -6.13 8.46 11.46
CA ASN A 9 -5.29 8.35 12.65
C ASN A 9 -5.87 9.11 13.86
N GLN A 10 -6.49 10.27 13.60
CA GLN A 10 -7.05 11.11 14.66
C GLN A 10 -8.41 10.66 15.15
N ASN A 11 -9.26 10.13 14.27
CA ASN A 11 -10.67 9.90 14.55
C ASN A 11 -11.05 8.43 14.64
N TYR A 12 -10.24 7.52 14.08
CA TYR A 12 -10.53 6.09 13.97
C TYR A 12 -9.33 5.23 14.35
N PRO A 13 -8.85 5.28 15.60
CA PRO A 13 -7.62 4.59 16.00
C PRO A 13 -7.69 3.06 15.93
N ASN A 14 -8.89 2.50 15.86
CA ASN A 14 -9.12 1.05 15.78
C ASN A 14 -9.31 0.54 14.33
N LEU A 15 -9.27 1.42 13.34
CA LEU A 15 -9.43 1.04 11.94
C LEU A 15 -8.13 0.46 11.40
N GLU A 16 -8.15 -0.77 10.89
CA GLU A 16 -7.01 -1.35 10.16
C GLU A 16 -6.83 -0.64 8.81
N VAL A 17 -5.61 -0.26 8.49
CA VAL A 17 -5.27 0.37 7.21
C VAL A 17 -4.27 -0.48 6.45
N ARG A 18 -4.62 -0.81 5.21
CA ARG A 18 -3.74 -1.45 4.23
C ARG A 18 -3.44 -0.46 3.12
N LEU A 19 -2.18 -0.11 2.96
CA LEU A 19 -1.75 0.80 1.91
C LEU A 19 -1.01 0.03 0.82
N LEU A 20 -1.54 0.07 -0.40
CA LEU A 20 -0.84 -0.35 -1.61
C LEU A 20 -0.36 0.93 -2.31
N TYR A 21 0.94 1.13 -2.38
CA TYR A 21 1.52 2.33 -2.97
C TYR A 21 2.42 1.98 -4.14
N SER A 22 2.04 2.42 -5.34
CA SER A 22 2.82 2.23 -6.56
C SER A 22 3.50 3.52 -6.99
N THR A 23 4.78 3.44 -7.28
CA THR A 23 5.55 4.58 -7.80
C THR A 23 6.67 4.13 -8.73
N LYS A 24 7.08 5.04 -9.61
CA LYS A 24 8.23 4.83 -10.49
C LYS A 24 9.50 5.20 -9.75
N VAL A 25 10.45 4.27 -9.72
CA VAL A 25 11.77 4.49 -9.14
C VAL A 25 12.77 4.76 -10.27
N PRO A 26 13.50 5.89 -10.25
CA PRO A 26 14.33 6.31 -11.36
C PRO A 26 15.59 5.45 -11.55
N SER A 27 16.15 4.91 -10.46
CA SER A 27 17.35 4.06 -10.52
C SER A 27 17.37 3.03 -9.40
N LYS A 28 18.28 2.04 -9.51
CA LYS A 28 18.54 1.05 -8.46
C LYS A 28 19.10 1.67 -7.17
N GLU A 29 19.78 2.78 -7.30
CA GLU A 29 20.44 3.49 -6.20
C GLU A 29 19.55 4.51 -5.51
N THR A 30 18.27 4.57 -5.91
CA THR A 30 17.30 5.51 -5.31
C THR A 30 17.16 5.23 -3.82
N SER A 31 17.47 6.23 -3.00
CA SER A 31 17.30 6.12 -1.55
C SER A 31 15.82 6.20 -1.17
N GLN A 32 15.49 5.69 0.02
CA GLN A 32 14.13 5.77 0.56
C GLN A 32 13.58 7.19 0.60
N GLU A 33 14.44 8.16 0.87
CA GLU A 33 14.08 9.57 0.99
C GLU A 33 13.71 10.20 -0.36
N GLU A 34 14.24 9.63 -1.44
CA GLU A 34 13.96 10.05 -2.83
C GLU A 34 12.68 9.41 -3.39
N VAL A 35 12.16 8.37 -2.77
CA VAL A 35 10.89 7.77 -3.19
C VAL A 35 9.74 8.70 -2.83
N LEU A 36 9.03 9.14 -3.86
CA LEU A 36 7.96 10.14 -3.72
C LEU A 36 6.97 9.77 -2.58
N PHE A 37 6.79 10.69 -1.65
CA PHE A 37 5.90 10.57 -0.48
C PHE A 37 6.23 9.46 0.52
N LEU A 38 7.17 8.57 0.27
CA LEU A 38 7.42 7.43 1.16
C LEU A 38 7.80 7.84 2.59
N PRO A 39 8.68 8.84 2.84
CA PRO A 39 8.96 9.29 4.20
C PRO A 39 7.71 9.80 4.93
N LYS A 40 6.82 10.48 4.21
CA LYS A 40 5.56 10.97 4.78
C LYS A 40 4.58 9.84 5.08
N ILE A 41 4.45 8.87 4.19
CA ILE A 41 3.65 7.66 4.40
C ILE A 41 4.11 6.97 5.68
N ILE A 42 5.40 6.69 5.79
CA ILE A 42 5.97 6.04 6.97
C ILE A 42 5.66 6.84 8.24
N SER A 43 5.82 8.17 8.19
CA SER A 43 5.53 9.01 9.35
C SER A 43 4.07 8.93 9.81
N LEU A 44 3.13 8.74 8.90
CA LEU A 44 1.70 8.60 9.23
C LEU A 44 1.39 7.25 9.88
N PHE A 45 2.05 6.18 9.45
CA PHE A 45 1.89 4.85 10.04
C PHE A 45 2.62 4.68 11.37
N ARG A 46 3.57 5.57 11.70
CA ARG A 46 4.26 5.60 12.99
C ARG A 46 3.42 6.19 14.13
N ILE A 47 2.31 6.84 13.83
CA ILE A 47 1.42 7.39 14.85
C ILE A 47 0.80 6.20 15.58
N PRO A 48 1.01 6.06 16.91
CA PRO A 48 0.47 4.95 17.65
C PRO A 48 -1.06 4.90 17.52
N ARG A 49 -1.56 3.76 17.11
CA ARG A 49 -2.98 3.43 17.08
C ARG A 49 -3.25 2.28 18.04
N SER A 50 -4.44 1.72 18.02
CA SER A 50 -4.76 0.56 18.88
C SER A 50 -3.78 -0.59 18.62
N GLU A 51 -3.32 -1.27 19.68
CA GLU A 51 -2.46 -2.47 19.59
C GLU A 51 -3.11 -3.63 18.78
N SER A 52 -4.41 -3.55 18.56
CA SER A 52 -5.16 -4.56 17.79
C SER A 52 -5.13 -4.32 16.28
N THR A 53 -4.66 -3.16 15.81
CA THR A 53 -4.63 -2.88 14.36
C THR A 53 -3.49 -3.63 13.67
N LYS A 54 -3.82 -4.26 12.54
CA LYS A 54 -2.88 -4.98 11.68
C LYS A 54 -2.55 -4.14 10.44
N ASP A 55 -2.10 -2.92 10.67
CA ASP A 55 -1.71 -2.03 9.60
C ASP A 55 -0.57 -2.62 8.77
N ARG A 56 -0.58 -2.40 7.46
CA ARG A 56 0.50 -2.81 6.57
C ARG A 56 0.68 -1.88 5.39
N ILE A 57 1.90 -1.83 4.89
CA ILE A 57 2.27 -1.08 3.69
C ILE A 57 2.85 -2.06 2.68
N GLU A 58 2.34 -2.01 1.45
CA GLU A 58 2.88 -2.73 0.31
C GLU A 58 3.32 -1.72 -0.75
N LEU A 59 4.60 -1.78 -1.11
CA LEU A 59 5.23 -0.87 -2.07
C LEU A 59 5.42 -1.59 -3.40
N PHE A 60 4.96 -0.99 -4.48
CA PHE A 60 5.09 -1.51 -5.83
C PHE A 60 5.96 -0.58 -6.66
N PHE A 61 7.21 -0.96 -6.86
CA PHE A 61 8.18 -0.16 -7.58
C PHE A 61 8.20 -0.54 -9.06
N THR A 62 8.09 0.48 -9.91
CA THR A 62 8.15 0.34 -11.37
C THR A 62 9.23 1.24 -11.95
N GLY A 63 9.56 1.08 -13.22
CA GLY A 63 10.53 1.91 -13.93
C GLY A 63 11.80 1.18 -14.29
N THR A 64 12.94 1.85 -14.19
CA THR A 64 14.25 1.30 -14.55
C THR A 64 14.80 0.29 -13.56
N TRP A 65 14.19 0.18 -12.43
CA TRP A 65 14.49 -0.86 -11.48
C TRP A 65 13.86 -2.17 -11.95
N ASP A 66 14.68 -2.99 -12.57
CA ASP A 66 14.25 -4.23 -13.22
C ASP A 66 14.17 -5.44 -12.28
N GLY A 67 14.56 -5.25 -11.02
CA GLY A 67 14.60 -6.36 -10.07
C GLY A 67 15.58 -7.47 -10.49
N SER A 68 16.59 -7.15 -11.31
CA SER A 68 17.51 -8.13 -11.87
C SER A 68 18.30 -8.94 -10.83
N GLU A 69 18.28 -8.50 -9.58
CA GLU A 69 18.86 -9.23 -8.46
C GLU A 69 17.83 -10.16 -7.77
N VAL A 70 16.57 -10.13 -8.24
CA VAL A 70 15.50 -10.97 -7.69
C VAL A 70 15.13 -12.02 -8.71
N ASP A 71 15.27 -13.26 -8.34
CA ASP A 71 14.81 -14.40 -9.14
C ASP A 71 13.28 -14.29 -9.32
N ARG A 72 12.86 -13.88 -10.53
CA ARG A 72 11.45 -13.73 -10.91
C ARG A 72 10.67 -15.06 -10.95
N SER A 73 11.33 -16.17 -10.69
CA SER A 73 10.71 -17.50 -10.73
C SER A 73 9.83 -17.80 -9.52
N ASN A 74 9.94 -17.02 -8.46
CA ASN A 74 9.10 -17.13 -7.27
C ASN A 74 8.37 -15.80 -7.06
N ASP A 75 7.04 -15.82 -7.06
CA ASP A 75 6.16 -14.73 -6.60
C ASP A 75 6.34 -14.41 -5.10
N GLN A 76 7.57 -14.43 -4.63
CA GLN A 76 7.90 -14.08 -3.25
C GLN A 76 8.16 -12.58 -3.16
N PRO A 77 7.67 -11.93 -2.12
CA PRO A 77 8.04 -10.56 -1.83
C PRO A 77 9.56 -10.47 -1.79
N ILE A 78 10.09 -9.44 -2.41
CA ILE A 78 11.52 -9.13 -2.31
C ILE A 78 11.81 -9.01 -0.83
N GLN A 79 12.55 -9.97 -0.28
CA GLN A 79 13.09 -9.89 1.08
C GLN A 79 13.75 -8.52 1.23
N PRO A 80 13.56 -7.81 2.32
CA PRO A 80 13.49 -6.36 2.37
C PRO A 80 14.68 -5.73 1.68
N LEU A 81 14.44 -5.18 0.51
CA LEU A 81 15.37 -4.32 -0.21
C LEU A 81 15.72 -3.09 0.62
N MET A 82 14.90 -2.84 1.58
CA MET A 82 15.12 -1.95 2.68
C MET A 82 14.76 -2.75 3.91
N SER A 83 15.76 -3.27 4.62
CA SER A 83 15.68 -3.28 6.06
C SER A 83 15.43 -1.81 6.42
N LEU A 84 14.17 -1.40 6.42
CA LEU A 84 13.73 -0.16 7.03
C LEU A 84 13.92 -0.35 8.53
N THR A 85 15.19 -0.49 8.93
CA THR A 85 15.64 -0.24 10.27
C THR A 85 15.37 1.23 10.47
N LEU A 86 14.12 1.51 10.83
CA LEU A 86 13.73 2.84 11.27
C LEU A 86 14.62 3.15 12.48
N PRO A 87 15.63 4.04 12.35
CA PRO A 87 16.43 4.40 13.50
C PRO A 87 15.48 4.98 14.54
N ASN A 88 15.52 4.42 15.76
CA ASN A 88 14.82 4.88 16.95
C ASN A 88 13.30 4.67 16.99
N LEU A 89 12.83 3.45 16.77
CA LEU A 89 11.55 3.08 17.33
C LEU A 89 11.81 2.18 18.54
N ASP A 90 11.53 2.68 19.72
CA ASP A 90 11.35 1.84 20.90
C ASP A 90 10.21 0.87 20.57
N SER A 91 10.58 -0.29 20.24
CA SER A 91 10.05 -1.67 20.27
C SER A 91 8.56 -1.96 20.39
N ALA A 92 7.59 -1.10 20.01
CA ALA A 92 6.20 -1.45 20.30
C ALA A 92 5.28 -1.69 19.09
N THR A 93 5.55 -1.15 17.89
CA THR A 93 4.67 -1.42 16.74
C THR A 93 5.45 -1.30 15.43
N GLU A 94 6.02 -2.39 14.97
CA GLU A 94 6.53 -2.48 13.60
C GLU A 94 5.35 -2.66 12.64
N VAL A 95 5.11 -1.65 11.80
CA VAL A 95 4.19 -1.81 10.66
C VAL A 95 4.92 -2.60 9.59
N PRO A 96 4.44 -3.78 9.20
CA PRO A 96 5.07 -4.56 8.14
C PRO A 96 5.09 -3.78 6.82
N ILE A 97 6.27 -3.65 6.23
CA ILE A 97 6.45 -3.05 4.91
C ILE A 97 7.01 -4.11 3.97
N THR A 98 6.28 -4.38 2.89
CA THR A 98 6.70 -5.30 1.84
C THR A 98 6.92 -4.52 0.56
N ALA A 99 7.96 -4.83 -0.21
CA ALA A 99 8.25 -4.19 -1.48
C ALA A 99 8.23 -5.21 -2.64
N TRP A 100 7.72 -4.76 -3.78
CA TRP A 100 7.54 -5.53 -5.00
C TRP A 100 8.15 -4.77 -6.19
N THR A 101 8.63 -5.49 -7.23
CA THR A 101 9.20 -4.89 -8.45
C THR A 101 8.25 -4.89 -9.63
N HIS A 102 6.97 -5.04 -9.39
CA HIS A 102 5.93 -5.01 -10.43
C HIS A 102 4.84 -4.00 -10.09
N ARG A 103 3.87 -3.84 -10.97
CA ARG A 103 2.68 -3.02 -10.71
C ARG A 103 1.76 -3.73 -9.71
N ILE A 104 0.89 -2.96 -9.08
CA ILE A 104 -0.26 -3.53 -8.36
C ILE A 104 -1.03 -4.42 -9.33
N ASP A 105 -1.21 -5.67 -8.97
CA ASP A 105 -1.86 -6.70 -9.78
C ASP A 105 -3.11 -7.28 -9.09
N ASP A 106 -3.76 -8.20 -9.77
CA ASP A 106 -4.98 -8.84 -9.27
C ASP A 106 -4.74 -9.60 -7.96
N ILE A 107 -3.55 -10.17 -7.76
CA ILE A 107 -3.21 -10.89 -6.54
C ILE A 107 -3.12 -9.93 -5.35
N ALA A 108 -2.44 -8.80 -5.55
CA ALA A 108 -2.32 -7.77 -4.53
C ALA A 108 -3.70 -7.17 -4.17
N LEU A 109 -4.54 -6.91 -5.17
CA LEU A 109 -5.89 -6.38 -4.96
C LEU A 109 -6.78 -7.38 -4.23
N SER A 110 -6.76 -8.65 -4.61
CA SER A 110 -7.51 -9.71 -3.93
C SER A 110 -7.02 -9.90 -2.48
N SER A 111 -5.71 -9.88 -2.27
CA SER A 111 -5.13 -9.91 -0.92
C SER A 111 -5.57 -8.72 -0.07
N ALA A 112 -5.64 -7.53 -0.66
CA ALA A 112 -6.12 -6.33 0.04
C ALA A 112 -7.61 -6.39 0.37
N ALA A 113 -8.41 -6.96 -0.51
CA ALA A 113 -9.85 -7.17 -0.28
C ALA A 113 -10.11 -8.15 0.87
N GLY A 114 -9.19 -9.09 1.08
CA GLY A 114 -9.34 -10.10 2.12
C GLY A 114 -10.40 -11.15 1.79
N ASN A 115 -10.96 -11.76 2.80
CA ASN A 115 -12.07 -12.70 2.60
C ASN A 115 -13.41 -11.94 2.40
N LYS A 116 -14.46 -12.66 2.00
CA LYS A 116 -15.78 -12.05 1.72
C LYS A 116 -16.41 -11.32 2.91
N GLU A 117 -16.12 -11.74 4.13
CA GLU A 117 -16.63 -11.07 5.33
C GLU A 117 -15.85 -9.78 5.59
N ASP A 118 -14.52 -9.80 5.46
CA ASP A 118 -13.68 -8.61 5.57
C ASP A 118 -14.09 -7.56 4.52
N ALA A 119 -14.30 -8.01 3.28
CA ALA A 119 -14.69 -7.15 2.16
C ALA A 119 -16.00 -6.37 2.41
N LYS A 120 -16.95 -6.94 3.16
CA LYS A 120 -18.21 -6.26 3.54
C LYS A 120 -17.99 -5.07 4.48
N HIS A 121 -16.90 -5.04 5.20
CA HIS A 121 -16.56 -4.00 6.17
C HIS A 121 -15.42 -3.10 5.72
N THR A 122 -14.85 -3.38 4.55
CA THR A 122 -13.73 -2.63 3.99
C THR A 122 -14.23 -1.51 3.07
N VAL A 123 -13.62 -0.33 3.17
CA VAL A 123 -13.77 0.78 2.23
C VAL A 123 -12.47 0.90 1.48
N PHE A 124 -12.57 0.95 0.15
CA PHE A 124 -11.44 1.14 -0.74
C PHE A 124 -11.36 2.60 -1.16
N TYR A 125 -10.18 3.17 -1.07
CA TYR A 125 -9.90 4.49 -1.61
C TYR A 125 -8.83 4.38 -2.66
N VAL A 126 -9.22 4.59 -3.91
CA VAL A 126 -8.34 4.49 -5.08
C VAL A 126 -7.98 5.88 -5.57
N CYS A 127 -6.68 6.18 -5.62
CA CYS A 127 -6.20 7.51 -5.96
C CYS A 127 -5.03 7.41 -6.95
N GLY A 128 -5.17 8.00 -8.12
CA GLY A 128 -4.14 7.95 -9.16
C GLY A 128 -4.58 8.39 -10.55
N PRO A 129 -3.79 8.08 -11.58
CA PRO A 129 -4.14 8.34 -12.97
C PRO A 129 -5.47 7.68 -13.37
N PRO A 130 -6.22 8.27 -14.31
CA PRO A 130 -7.54 7.76 -14.71
C PRO A 130 -7.57 6.28 -15.07
N ASP A 131 -6.68 5.82 -15.96
CA ASP A 131 -6.66 4.43 -16.42
C ASP A 131 -6.45 3.46 -15.26
N MET A 132 -5.49 3.74 -14.38
CA MET A 132 -5.22 2.91 -13.20
C MET A 132 -6.42 2.87 -12.24
N THR A 133 -7.05 4.02 -12.00
CA THR A 133 -8.20 4.07 -11.09
C THR A 133 -9.42 3.36 -11.67
N ASP A 134 -9.62 3.42 -12.99
CA ASP A 134 -10.71 2.72 -13.68
C ASP A 134 -10.50 1.20 -13.63
N ASP A 135 -9.30 0.73 -13.97
CA ASP A 135 -8.95 -0.70 -13.93
C ASP A 135 -9.13 -1.28 -12.53
N ILE A 136 -8.59 -0.61 -11.50
CA ILE A 136 -8.71 -1.07 -10.10
C ILE A 136 -10.17 -1.05 -9.65
N THR A 137 -10.92 0.01 -9.97
CA THR A 137 -12.34 0.11 -9.61
C THR A 137 -13.14 -1.01 -10.24
N GLN A 138 -12.92 -1.26 -11.54
CA GLN A 138 -13.58 -2.35 -12.26
C GLN A 138 -13.22 -3.71 -11.65
N TYR A 139 -11.95 -3.95 -11.33
CA TYR A 139 -11.53 -5.19 -10.68
C TYR A 139 -12.26 -5.41 -9.36
N LEU A 140 -12.26 -4.41 -8.48
CA LEU A 140 -12.90 -4.50 -7.17
C LEU A 140 -14.41 -4.75 -7.25
N THR A 141 -15.09 -4.09 -8.18
CA THR A 141 -16.55 -4.23 -8.33
C THR A 141 -16.94 -5.50 -9.07
N ASP A 142 -16.24 -5.86 -10.14
CA ASP A 142 -16.62 -6.96 -11.03
C ASP A 142 -16.07 -8.33 -10.56
N ARG A 143 -14.85 -8.35 -10.04
CA ARG A 143 -14.18 -9.59 -9.59
C ARG A 143 -14.40 -9.85 -8.12
N GLU A 144 -14.06 -8.90 -7.28
CA GLU A 144 -14.17 -9.02 -5.82
C GLU A 144 -15.59 -8.78 -5.29
N LYS A 145 -16.51 -8.31 -6.17
CA LYS A 145 -17.91 -8.03 -5.81
C LYS A 145 -18.07 -7.02 -4.68
N ILE A 146 -17.15 -6.08 -4.60
CA ILE A 146 -17.24 -4.95 -3.67
C ILE A 146 -18.37 -4.02 -4.13
N ALA A 147 -19.23 -3.62 -3.20
CA ALA A 147 -20.32 -2.69 -3.51
C ALA A 147 -19.75 -1.33 -3.97
N PRO A 148 -20.25 -0.76 -5.09
CA PRO A 148 -19.65 0.46 -5.67
C PRO A 148 -19.54 1.63 -4.70
N GLU A 149 -20.48 1.78 -3.78
CA GLU A 149 -20.46 2.82 -2.74
C GLU A 149 -19.32 2.68 -1.73
N ARG A 150 -18.61 1.55 -1.73
CA ARG A 150 -17.44 1.29 -0.90
C ARG A 150 -16.12 1.51 -1.64
N VAL A 151 -16.17 1.86 -2.93
CA VAL A 151 -15.00 2.16 -3.74
C VAL A 151 -14.99 3.65 -4.03
N LEU A 152 -14.26 4.39 -3.22
CA LEU A 152 -14.09 5.83 -3.36
C LEU A 152 -12.93 6.12 -4.31
N VAL A 153 -13.11 7.00 -5.27
CA VAL A 153 -12.14 7.25 -6.34
C VAL A 153 -11.75 8.72 -6.40
N GLU A 154 -10.44 8.97 -6.46
CA GLU A 154 -9.87 10.28 -6.77
C GLU A 154 -8.93 10.14 -7.97
N LYS A 155 -9.29 10.76 -9.09
CA LYS A 155 -8.49 10.72 -10.32
C LYS A 155 -7.61 11.95 -10.44
N TRP A 156 -6.38 11.72 -10.83
CA TRP A 156 -5.48 12.78 -11.28
C TRP A 156 -5.49 12.81 -12.80
N TRP A 157 -5.44 14.01 -13.34
CA TRP A 157 -5.34 14.21 -14.80
C TRP A 157 -4.03 13.68 -15.37
#